data_6011b0f757107a071e921e7344018229
#
_entry.id   6011b0f757107a071e921e7344018229
#
_cell.length_a   1.000
_cell.length_b   1.000
_cell.length_c   1.000
_cell.angle_alpha   90.00
_cell.angle_beta   90.00
_cell.angle_gamma   90.00
#
_symmetry.space_group_name_H-M   'P 1'
#
loop_
_entity.id
_entity.type
_entity.pdbx_description
1 polymer ?
#
loop_
_entity_poly.entity_id
_entity_poly.type
_entity_poly.pdbx_seq_one_letter_code
_entity_poly.pdbx_strand_id
1 'polypeptide(L)'
;PLIPDAIKQSLSAYLLIGSLDFTYDLEQKLISHVSSQLASGTLLPDLPNDVKIDALKIQCDEAFHALQAQRLATKVRQTSCVNPDHTLSCFLRFVAEVTNGSNLLSTELLLFCAVVVSETLITKSLRDDWRDSSLPNEIRHFFHLHYKDEVQHSLYFTWLLHHVCTTWSTATQQMISDLWPKFIDAYLDSDINIAKRALQEFDLAGDLINRIIHETYYQPGSSYQIQRQLSMVYTLKAFERVK
;
A
#
# COMPACT_ATOMS: atom_id res chain seq x y z
N PRO A 1 23.50 -8.83 -16.71
CA PRO A 1 22.24 -8.88 -15.99
C PRO A 1 22.15 -10.20 -15.21
N LEU A 2 21.71 -10.11 -13.93
CA LEU A 2 21.61 -11.27 -13.04
C LEU A 2 20.43 -12.19 -13.40
N ILE A 3 19.40 -11.65 -14.03
CA ILE A 3 18.18 -12.39 -14.39
C ILE A 3 18.25 -12.80 -15.88
N PRO A 4 18.07 -14.09 -16.19
CA PRO A 4 18.02 -14.58 -17.56
C PRO A 4 16.88 -13.93 -18.35
N ASP A 5 17.14 -13.58 -19.63
CA ASP A 5 16.12 -12.94 -20.48
C ASP A 5 14.88 -13.81 -20.68
N ALA A 6 15.06 -15.13 -20.71
CA ALA A 6 13.96 -16.09 -20.91
C ALA A 6 12.85 -16.01 -19.84
N ILE A 7 13.18 -15.56 -18.63
CA ILE A 7 12.21 -15.47 -17.54
C ILE A 7 11.76 -14.04 -17.23
N LYS A 8 12.38 -13.02 -17.85
CA LYS A 8 12.07 -11.62 -17.52
C LYS A 8 10.59 -11.26 -17.71
N GLN A 9 10.00 -11.72 -18.82
CA GLN A 9 8.60 -11.44 -19.10
C GLN A 9 7.67 -12.09 -18.08
N SER A 10 7.89 -13.37 -17.77
CA SER A 10 7.11 -14.09 -16.76
C SER A 10 7.32 -13.49 -15.36
N LEU A 11 8.55 -13.10 -15.03
CA LEU A 11 8.86 -12.41 -13.78
C LEU A 11 8.12 -11.07 -13.67
N SER A 12 8.10 -10.27 -14.75
CA SER A 12 7.35 -9.00 -14.76
C SER A 12 5.84 -9.24 -14.60
N ALA A 13 5.29 -10.26 -15.24
CA ALA A 13 3.89 -10.64 -15.04
C ALA A 13 3.61 -11.06 -13.59
N TYR A 14 4.49 -11.85 -12.98
CA TYR A 14 4.38 -12.26 -11.58
C TYR A 14 4.38 -11.05 -10.63
N LEU A 15 5.32 -10.13 -10.82
CA LEU A 15 5.42 -8.91 -10.01
C LEU A 15 4.16 -8.05 -10.14
N LEU A 16 3.67 -7.85 -11.38
CA LEU A 16 2.45 -7.09 -11.63
C LEU A 16 1.23 -7.75 -10.98
N ILE A 17 1.06 -9.07 -11.09
CA ILE A 17 -0.03 -9.79 -10.43
C ILE A 17 0.06 -9.61 -8.92
N GLY A 18 1.25 -9.76 -8.34
CA GLY A 18 1.46 -9.58 -6.90
C GLY A 18 1.10 -8.18 -6.41
N SER A 19 1.45 -7.15 -7.17
CA SER A 19 1.07 -5.75 -6.88
C SER A 19 -0.44 -5.55 -6.98
N LEU A 20 -1.09 -6.07 -8.02
CA LEU A 20 -2.55 -5.96 -8.19
C LEU A 20 -3.33 -6.74 -7.12
N ASP A 21 -2.86 -7.91 -6.70
CA ASP A 21 -3.45 -8.67 -5.59
C ASP A 21 -3.28 -7.91 -4.26
N PHE A 22 -2.14 -7.25 -4.06
CA PHE A 22 -1.93 -6.37 -2.90
C PHE A 22 -2.90 -5.19 -2.90
N THR A 23 -3.03 -4.49 -4.03
CA THR A 23 -3.99 -3.40 -4.21
C THR A 23 -5.42 -3.88 -3.88
N TYR A 24 -5.86 -4.99 -4.50
CA TYR A 24 -7.18 -5.56 -4.22
C TYR A 24 -7.42 -5.82 -2.73
N ASP A 25 -6.46 -6.45 -2.05
CA ASP A 25 -6.59 -6.77 -0.64
C ASP A 25 -6.58 -5.52 0.25
N LEU A 26 -5.72 -4.56 -0.04
CA LEU A 26 -5.60 -3.30 0.69
C LEU A 26 -6.93 -2.54 0.66
N GLU A 27 -7.47 -2.35 -0.52
CA GLU A 27 -8.70 -1.58 -0.72
C GLU A 27 -9.93 -2.29 -0.17
N GLN A 28 -10.08 -3.60 -0.39
CA GLN A 28 -11.24 -4.34 0.11
C GLN A 28 -11.20 -4.60 1.61
N LYS A 29 -10.03 -4.96 2.15
CA LYS A 29 -9.93 -5.45 3.54
C LYS A 29 -9.64 -4.33 4.54
N LEU A 30 -9.06 -3.22 4.10
CA LEU A 30 -8.62 -2.15 4.99
C LEU A 30 -9.31 -0.82 4.65
N ILE A 31 -9.08 -0.24 3.45
CA ILE A 31 -9.49 1.14 3.16
C ILE A 31 -11.01 1.25 3.07
N SER A 32 -11.69 0.40 2.28
CA SER A 32 -13.16 0.37 2.20
C SER A 32 -13.81 0.16 3.57
N HIS A 33 -13.20 -0.68 4.44
CA HIS A 33 -13.73 -0.93 5.77
C HIS A 33 -13.68 0.33 6.64
N VAL A 34 -12.54 1.01 6.71
CA VAL A 34 -12.37 2.23 7.50
C VAL A 34 -13.23 3.38 6.93
N SER A 35 -13.26 3.55 5.61
CA SER A 35 -14.09 4.55 4.94
C SER A 35 -15.59 4.34 5.22
N SER A 36 -16.05 3.08 5.24
CA SER A 36 -17.43 2.75 5.64
C SER A 36 -17.74 3.13 7.09
N GLN A 37 -16.81 2.89 8.02
CA GLN A 37 -16.98 3.26 9.42
C GLN A 37 -16.99 4.79 9.61
N LEU A 38 -16.18 5.53 8.86
CA LEU A 38 -16.20 7.00 8.84
C LEU A 38 -17.51 7.53 8.28
N ALA A 39 -17.96 6.99 7.15
CA ALA A 39 -19.21 7.39 6.48
C ALA A 39 -20.43 7.15 7.36
N SER A 40 -20.51 6.02 8.06
CA SER A 40 -21.60 5.70 8.99
C SER A 40 -21.54 6.47 10.31
N GLY A 41 -20.40 7.09 10.64
CA GLY A 41 -20.16 7.72 11.95
C GLY A 41 -19.89 6.70 13.07
N THR A 42 -19.62 5.45 12.76
CA THR A 42 -19.21 4.43 13.75
C THR A 42 -17.80 4.74 14.26
N LEU A 43 -16.92 5.12 13.36
CA LEU A 43 -15.61 5.69 13.67
C LEU A 43 -15.74 7.22 13.56
N LEU A 44 -15.39 7.95 14.61
CA LEU A 44 -15.46 9.41 14.68
C LEU A 44 -16.89 9.96 14.46
N PRO A 45 -17.82 9.74 15.42
CA PRO A 45 -19.24 10.09 15.25
C PRO A 45 -19.49 11.59 15.07
N ASP A 46 -18.63 12.44 15.62
CA ASP A 46 -18.77 13.90 15.59
C ASP A 46 -18.29 14.57 14.30
N LEU A 47 -17.86 13.80 13.31
CA LEU A 47 -17.48 14.35 12.00
C LEU A 47 -18.66 15.06 11.33
N PRO A 48 -18.41 16.21 10.67
CA PRO A 48 -19.40 16.88 9.84
C PRO A 48 -19.98 15.97 8.73
N ASN A 49 -21.22 16.20 8.33
CA ASN A 49 -21.89 15.36 7.33
C ASN A 49 -21.20 15.37 5.96
N ASP A 50 -20.64 16.50 5.55
CA ASP A 50 -19.87 16.61 4.30
C ASP A 50 -18.62 15.73 4.33
N VAL A 51 -17.91 15.68 5.46
CA VAL A 51 -16.76 14.79 5.67
C VAL A 51 -17.18 13.32 5.61
N LYS A 52 -18.33 12.96 6.21
CA LYS A 52 -18.90 11.59 6.11
C LYS A 52 -19.30 11.23 4.69
N ILE A 53 -19.84 12.19 3.93
CA ILE A 53 -20.18 12.00 2.51
C ILE A 53 -18.89 11.77 1.68
N ASP A 54 -17.81 12.49 1.96
CA ASP A 54 -16.55 12.27 1.27
C ASP A 54 -15.96 10.89 1.59
N ALA A 55 -16.06 10.41 2.85
CA ALA A 55 -15.68 9.03 3.18
C ALA A 55 -16.51 7.99 2.39
N LEU A 56 -17.80 8.24 2.15
CA LEU A 56 -18.64 7.36 1.34
C LEU A 56 -18.23 7.35 -0.14
N LYS A 57 -17.81 8.50 -0.69
CA LYS A 57 -17.26 8.56 -2.05
C LYS A 57 -15.98 7.74 -2.14
N ILE A 58 -15.04 7.93 -1.20
CA ILE A 58 -13.82 7.15 -1.12
C ILE A 58 -14.16 5.64 -1.08
N GLN A 59 -15.10 5.22 -0.24
CA GLN A 59 -15.51 3.81 -0.20
C GLN A 59 -15.99 3.28 -1.56
N CYS A 60 -16.69 4.10 -2.35
CA CYS A 60 -17.12 3.72 -3.70
C CYS A 60 -15.94 3.61 -4.66
N ASP A 61 -14.99 4.55 -4.58
CA ASP A 61 -13.80 4.55 -5.42
C ASP A 61 -12.92 3.33 -5.10
N GLU A 62 -12.69 3.01 -3.82
CA GLU A 62 -11.94 1.83 -3.39
C GLU A 62 -12.56 0.50 -3.86
N ALA A 63 -13.89 0.39 -3.79
CA ALA A 63 -14.58 -0.79 -4.31
C ALA A 63 -14.39 -0.93 -5.83
N PHE A 64 -14.33 0.20 -6.55
CA PHE A 64 -14.09 0.23 -7.99
C PHE A 64 -12.63 -0.08 -8.34
N HIS A 65 -11.67 0.49 -7.61
CA HIS A 65 -10.24 0.20 -7.76
C HIS A 65 -9.95 -1.29 -7.55
N ALA A 66 -10.47 -1.87 -6.45
CA ALA A 66 -10.35 -3.30 -6.17
C ALA A 66 -10.92 -4.17 -7.31
N LEU A 67 -12.10 -3.81 -7.85
CA LEU A 67 -12.68 -4.51 -8.99
C LEU A 67 -11.79 -4.42 -10.23
N GLN A 68 -11.21 -3.26 -10.50
CA GLN A 68 -10.32 -3.07 -11.65
C GLN A 68 -9.00 -3.84 -11.46
N ALA A 69 -8.39 -3.77 -10.26
CA ALA A 69 -7.17 -4.51 -9.93
C ALA A 69 -7.38 -6.02 -10.14
N GLN A 70 -8.49 -6.58 -9.63
CA GLN A 70 -8.81 -8.00 -9.80
C GLN A 70 -9.01 -8.39 -11.27
N ARG A 71 -9.72 -7.55 -12.05
CA ARG A 71 -9.93 -7.79 -13.49
C ARG A 71 -8.61 -7.77 -14.26
N LEU A 72 -7.75 -6.79 -13.96
CA LEU A 72 -6.44 -6.68 -14.60
C LEU A 72 -5.54 -7.86 -14.23
N ALA A 73 -5.48 -8.23 -12.95
CA ALA A 73 -4.73 -9.41 -12.48
C ALA A 73 -5.21 -10.69 -13.17
N THR A 74 -6.53 -10.88 -13.30
CA THR A 74 -7.11 -12.02 -14.04
C THR A 74 -6.67 -12.01 -15.50
N LYS A 75 -6.69 -10.85 -16.16
CA LYS A 75 -6.25 -10.73 -17.55
C LYS A 75 -4.77 -11.03 -17.72
N VAL A 76 -3.93 -10.53 -16.82
CA VAL A 76 -2.48 -10.80 -16.85
C VAL A 76 -2.22 -12.30 -16.64
N ARG A 77 -2.88 -12.96 -15.69
CA ARG A 77 -2.78 -14.43 -15.48
C ARG A 77 -3.12 -15.20 -16.75
N GLN A 78 -4.22 -14.85 -17.41
CA GLN A 78 -4.66 -15.51 -18.65
C GLN A 78 -3.69 -15.33 -19.82
N THR A 79 -3.10 -14.15 -19.95
CA THR A 79 -2.23 -13.83 -21.10
C THR A 79 -0.79 -14.27 -20.91
N SER A 80 -0.28 -14.27 -19.67
CA SER A 80 1.10 -14.65 -19.35
C SER A 80 1.26 -16.13 -19.01
N CYS A 81 0.16 -16.84 -18.71
CA CYS A 81 0.17 -18.19 -18.13
C CYS A 81 0.93 -18.27 -16.78
N VAL A 82 1.11 -17.14 -16.11
CA VAL A 82 1.70 -17.04 -14.76
C VAL A 82 0.54 -16.96 -13.75
N ASN A 83 0.57 -17.84 -12.77
CA ASN A 83 -0.51 -17.91 -11.78
C ASN A 83 0.04 -18.07 -10.35
N PRO A 84 0.59 -16.99 -9.77
CA PRO A 84 1.10 -17.05 -8.40
C PRO A 84 -0.02 -17.33 -7.41
N ASP A 85 0.31 -18.04 -6.34
CA ASP A 85 -0.59 -18.20 -5.20
C ASP A 85 -0.84 -16.86 -4.53
N HIS A 86 -2.11 -16.58 -4.27
CA HIS A 86 -2.50 -15.37 -3.53
C HIS A 86 -2.04 -15.48 -2.08
N THR A 87 -1.32 -14.48 -1.59
CA THR A 87 -0.91 -14.40 -0.18
C THR A 87 -1.06 -12.98 0.33
N LEU A 88 -1.52 -12.89 1.57
CA LEU A 88 -1.64 -11.62 2.26
C LEU A 88 -0.29 -10.91 2.34
N SER A 89 -0.25 -9.62 2.05
CA SER A 89 0.95 -8.79 2.08
C SER A 89 1.56 -8.70 3.48
N CYS A 90 2.84 -8.32 3.57
CA CYS A 90 3.49 -8.04 4.85
C CYS A 90 2.77 -6.94 5.62
N PHE A 91 2.33 -5.90 4.93
CA PHE A 91 1.60 -4.79 5.54
C PHE A 91 0.30 -5.25 6.19
N LEU A 92 -0.56 -5.95 5.48
CA LEU A 92 -1.84 -6.41 6.02
C LEU A 92 -1.69 -7.45 7.13
N ARG A 93 -0.65 -8.30 7.07
CA ARG A 93 -0.31 -9.19 8.19
C ARG A 93 0.11 -8.40 9.43
N PHE A 94 0.99 -7.40 9.25
CA PHE A 94 1.43 -6.53 10.34
C PHE A 94 0.25 -5.77 10.95
N VAL A 95 -0.65 -5.22 10.12
CA VAL A 95 -1.89 -4.56 10.60
C VAL A 95 -2.71 -5.52 11.45
N ALA A 96 -2.93 -6.75 10.98
CA ALA A 96 -3.67 -7.77 11.73
C ALA A 96 -2.97 -8.16 13.05
N GLU A 97 -1.65 -8.28 13.06
CA GLU A 97 -0.88 -8.57 14.28
C GLU A 97 -1.00 -7.45 15.31
N VAL A 98 -0.85 -6.19 14.89
CA VAL A 98 -0.94 -5.03 15.78
C VAL A 98 -2.34 -4.85 16.34
N THR A 99 -3.37 -5.03 15.51
CA THR A 99 -4.78 -4.89 15.94
C THR A 99 -5.20 -6.00 16.88
N ASN A 100 -4.75 -7.24 16.66
CA ASN A 100 -5.06 -8.36 17.56
C ASN A 100 -4.22 -8.37 18.84
N GLY A 101 -3.02 -7.79 18.82
CA GLY A 101 -2.09 -7.78 19.96
C GLY A 101 -2.20 -6.55 20.88
N SER A 102 -2.93 -5.52 20.47
CA SER A 102 -3.00 -4.27 21.25
C SER A 102 -4.13 -4.32 22.29
N ASN A 103 -3.76 -4.07 23.55
CA ASN A 103 -4.71 -3.83 24.65
C ASN A 103 -4.78 -2.33 25.03
N LEU A 104 -3.99 -1.47 24.40
CA LEU A 104 -3.81 -0.07 24.78
C LEU A 104 -4.45 0.92 23.82
N LEU A 105 -4.56 0.54 22.54
CA LEU A 105 -5.22 1.33 21.49
C LEU A 105 -6.39 0.53 20.91
N SER A 106 -7.47 1.22 20.56
CA SER A 106 -8.58 0.52 19.92
C SER A 106 -8.20 -0.01 18.52
N THR A 107 -8.82 -1.10 18.13
CA THR A 107 -8.64 -1.69 16.79
C THR A 107 -8.96 -0.68 15.70
N GLU A 108 -10.04 0.09 15.85
CA GLU A 108 -10.49 1.09 14.89
C GLU A 108 -9.45 2.20 14.70
N LEU A 109 -8.83 2.66 15.79
CA LEU A 109 -7.78 3.68 15.72
C LEU A 109 -6.53 3.15 15.01
N LEU A 110 -6.15 1.91 15.26
CA LEU A 110 -5.01 1.27 14.61
C LEU A 110 -5.27 1.05 13.10
N LEU A 111 -6.48 0.63 12.74
CA LEU A 111 -6.90 0.50 11.33
C LEU A 111 -6.90 1.87 10.63
N PHE A 112 -7.44 2.90 11.29
CA PHE A 112 -7.39 4.28 10.77
C PHE A 112 -5.94 4.73 10.51
N CYS A 113 -5.04 4.51 11.46
CA CYS A 113 -3.63 4.84 11.29
C CYS A 113 -2.98 4.07 10.12
N ALA A 114 -3.30 2.80 9.97
CA ALA A 114 -2.81 2.00 8.84
C ALA A 114 -3.32 2.53 7.49
N VAL A 115 -4.59 2.95 7.41
CA VAL A 115 -5.15 3.59 6.20
C VAL A 115 -4.43 4.90 5.90
N VAL A 116 -4.22 5.78 6.89
CA VAL A 116 -3.50 7.04 6.64
C VAL A 116 -2.10 6.79 6.07
N VAL A 117 -1.39 5.76 6.55
CA VAL A 117 -0.08 5.39 6.01
C VAL A 117 -0.19 4.88 4.58
N SER A 118 -1.12 3.94 4.31
CA SER A 118 -1.28 3.38 2.96
C SER A 118 -1.64 4.45 1.93
N GLU A 119 -2.59 5.31 2.21
CA GLU A 119 -3.05 6.39 1.34
C GLU A 119 -1.96 7.43 1.00
N THR A 120 -1.08 7.70 1.96
CA THR A 120 0.06 8.61 1.72
C THR A 120 1.17 7.95 0.89
N LEU A 121 1.35 6.64 0.98
CA LEU A 121 2.41 5.92 0.28
C LEU A 121 1.99 5.44 -1.12
N ILE A 122 0.74 5.01 -1.29
CA ILE A 122 0.25 4.45 -2.57
C ILE A 122 0.29 5.49 -3.69
N THR A 123 -0.03 6.74 -3.39
CA THR A 123 0.00 7.85 -4.35
C THR A 123 1.33 7.96 -5.08
N LYS A 124 2.45 7.74 -4.37
CA LYS A 124 3.77 7.79 -4.99
C LYS A 124 4.02 6.59 -5.89
N SER A 125 3.67 5.39 -5.43
CA SER A 125 3.83 4.16 -6.19
C SER A 125 3.09 4.24 -7.52
N LEU A 126 1.81 4.57 -7.48
CA LEU A 126 0.96 4.73 -8.67
C LEU A 126 1.48 5.80 -9.63
N ARG A 127 2.04 6.91 -9.09
CA ARG A 127 2.66 7.95 -9.93
C ARG A 127 3.87 7.42 -10.69
N ASP A 128 4.69 6.61 -10.07
CA ASP A 128 5.88 6.05 -10.69
C ASP A 128 5.48 4.99 -11.74
N ASP A 129 4.48 4.16 -11.44
CA ASP A 129 3.96 3.12 -12.33
C ASP A 129 3.31 3.68 -13.61
N TRP A 130 2.42 4.67 -13.52
CA TRP A 130 1.80 5.23 -14.73
C TRP A 130 2.80 5.96 -15.63
N ARG A 131 3.95 6.38 -15.10
CA ARG A 131 5.04 7.03 -15.86
C ARG A 131 6.02 6.04 -16.46
N ASP A 132 6.00 4.79 -16.01
CA ASP A 132 6.91 3.77 -16.53
C ASP A 132 6.54 3.40 -17.97
N SER A 133 7.35 3.89 -18.92
CA SER A 133 7.16 3.64 -20.35
C SER A 133 7.41 2.18 -20.75
N SER A 134 7.97 1.35 -19.86
CA SER A 134 8.13 -0.09 -20.10
C SER A 134 6.82 -0.87 -19.97
N LEU A 135 5.82 -0.30 -19.27
CA LEU A 135 4.50 -0.89 -19.10
C LEU A 135 3.59 -0.63 -20.33
N PRO A 136 2.71 -1.58 -20.69
CA PRO A 136 1.68 -1.37 -21.71
C PRO A 136 0.79 -0.16 -21.40
N ASN A 137 0.31 0.53 -22.45
CA ASN A 137 -0.48 1.75 -22.31
C ASN A 137 -1.76 1.54 -21.47
N GLU A 138 -2.42 0.38 -21.60
CA GLU A 138 -3.63 0.03 -20.87
C GLU A 138 -3.36 -0.08 -19.37
N ILE A 139 -2.22 -0.65 -18.98
CA ILE A 139 -1.78 -0.78 -17.59
C ILE A 139 -1.42 0.60 -17.03
N ARG A 140 -0.68 1.40 -17.81
CA ARG A 140 -0.35 2.79 -17.42
C ARG A 140 -1.61 3.65 -17.26
N HIS A 141 -2.61 3.45 -18.12
CA HIS A 141 -3.88 4.17 -18.02
C HIS A 141 -4.64 3.80 -16.75
N PHE A 142 -4.67 2.51 -16.40
CA PHE A 142 -5.24 2.05 -15.12
C PHE A 142 -4.57 2.74 -13.92
N PHE A 143 -3.23 2.69 -13.84
CA PHE A 143 -2.49 3.36 -12.75
C PHE A 143 -2.67 4.88 -12.74
N HIS A 144 -2.84 5.51 -13.91
CA HIS A 144 -3.07 6.95 -14.00
C HIS A 144 -4.44 7.37 -13.46
N LEU A 145 -5.49 6.62 -13.76
CA LEU A 145 -6.82 6.90 -13.22
C LEU A 145 -6.84 6.71 -11.71
N HIS A 146 -6.37 5.58 -11.23
CA HIS A 146 -6.23 5.29 -9.82
C HIS A 146 -5.42 6.37 -9.08
N TYR A 147 -4.26 6.76 -9.60
CA TYR A 147 -3.44 7.84 -9.04
C TYR A 147 -4.22 9.16 -8.81
N LYS A 148 -5.13 9.51 -9.70
CA LYS A 148 -5.92 10.75 -9.55
C LYS A 148 -6.83 10.73 -8.35
N ASP A 149 -7.47 9.59 -8.12
CA ASP A 149 -8.36 9.41 -6.99
C ASP A 149 -7.56 9.37 -5.69
N GLU A 150 -6.43 8.62 -5.67
CA GLU A 150 -5.54 8.53 -4.51
C GLU A 150 -4.91 9.85 -4.06
N VAL A 151 -4.72 10.80 -4.96
CA VAL A 151 -4.32 12.17 -4.57
C VAL A 151 -5.38 12.83 -3.68
N GLN A 152 -6.65 12.63 -3.97
CA GLN A 152 -7.76 13.18 -3.18
C GLN A 152 -7.93 12.41 -1.87
N HIS A 153 -7.85 11.08 -1.91
CA HIS A 153 -7.91 10.22 -0.72
C HIS A 153 -6.80 10.55 0.27
N SER A 154 -5.56 10.67 -0.21
CA SER A 154 -4.40 11.06 0.61
C SER A 154 -4.60 12.42 1.29
N LEU A 155 -5.16 13.41 0.58
CA LEU A 155 -5.49 14.71 1.16
C LEU A 155 -6.58 14.61 2.23
N TYR A 156 -7.63 13.84 1.98
CA TYR A 156 -8.70 13.58 2.94
C TYR A 156 -8.18 12.95 4.21
N PHE A 157 -7.46 11.82 4.11
CA PHE A 157 -6.97 11.10 5.29
C PHE A 157 -5.89 11.88 6.05
N THR A 158 -5.04 12.64 5.37
CA THR A 158 -4.07 13.53 6.03
C THR A 158 -4.78 14.65 6.80
N TRP A 159 -5.77 15.29 6.18
CA TRP A 159 -6.58 16.31 6.85
C TRP A 159 -7.30 15.73 8.07
N LEU A 160 -7.92 14.56 7.91
CA LEU A 160 -8.64 13.88 8.99
C LEU A 160 -7.72 13.54 10.16
N LEU A 161 -6.52 13.02 9.88
CA LEU A 161 -5.51 12.77 10.91
C LEU A 161 -5.20 14.04 11.71
N HIS A 162 -4.95 15.16 11.02
CA HIS A 162 -4.69 16.45 11.66
C HIS A 162 -5.86 16.92 12.52
N HIS A 163 -7.09 16.65 12.09
CA HIS A 163 -8.30 17.02 12.84
C HIS A 163 -8.43 16.19 14.13
N VAL A 164 -8.24 14.87 14.04
CA VAL A 164 -8.49 13.97 15.16
C VAL A 164 -7.33 13.87 16.16
N CYS A 165 -6.08 14.00 15.72
CA CYS A 165 -4.92 13.86 16.60
C CYS A 165 -4.90 14.89 17.73
N THR A 166 -5.52 16.06 17.54
CA THR A 166 -5.65 17.09 18.58
C THR A 166 -6.55 16.67 19.73
N THR A 167 -7.42 15.68 19.53
CA THR A 167 -8.31 15.13 20.56
C THR A 167 -7.68 13.99 21.35
N TRP A 168 -6.54 13.46 20.90
CA TRP A 168 -5.88 12.32 21.54
C TRP A 168 -5.10 12.74 22.78
N SER A 169 -5.08 11.86 23.78
CA SER A 169 -4.21 12.03 24.91
C SER A 169 -2.72 12.02 24.50
N THR A 170 -1.86 12.67 25.27
CA THR A 170 -0.41 12.64 25.02
C THR A 170 0.13 11.21 24.96
N ALA A 171 -0.40 10.30 25.81
CA ALA A 171 -0.02 8.90 25.79
C ALA A 171 -0.42 8.21 24.48
N THR A 172 -1.62 8.47 23.96
CA THR A 172 -2.09 7.97 22.67
C THR A 172 -1.22 8.48 21.52
N GLN A 173 -0.94 9.79 21.52
CA GLN A 173 -0.06 10.42 20.50
C GLN A 173 1.33 9.78 20.49
N GLN A 174 1.92 9.54 21.66
CA GLN A 174 3.23 8.89 21.75
C GLN A 174 3.20 7.45 21.24
N MET A 175 2.21 6.64 21.64
CA MET A 175 2.07 5.26 21.17
C MET A 175 1.91 5.18 19.65
N ILE A 176 1.10 6.07 19.06
CA ILE A 176 0.92 6.13 17.61
C ILE A 176 2.21 6.59 16.93
N SER A 177 2.89 7.60 17.47
CA SER A 177 4.18 8.08 16.95
C SER A 177 5.23 6.95 16.89
N ASP A 178 5.24 6.04 17.86
CA ASP A 178 6.14 4.88 17.90
C ASP A 178 5.74 3.78 16.91
N LEU A 179 4.48 3.76 16.47
CA LEU A 179 3.97 2.80 15.49
C LEU A 179 4.13 3.25 14.02
N TRP A 180 4.12 4.57 13.75
CA TRP A 180 4.22 5.10 12.39
C TRP A 180 5.38 4.52 11.58
N PRO A 181 6.64 4.54 12.08
CA PRO A 181 7.75 3.97 11.33
C PRO A 181 7.54 2.49 11.00
N LYS A 182 6.92 1.74 11.90
CA LYS A 182 6.66 0.30 11.71
C LYS A 182 5.60 0.04 10.64
N PHE A 183 4.53 0.85 10.59
CA PHE A 183 3.54 0.79 9.51
C PHE A 183 4.17 1.13 8.16
N ILE A 184 4.98 2.18 8.10
CA ILE A 184 5.68 2.60 6.87
C ILE A 184 6.64 1.50 6.40
N ASP A 185 7.44 0.93 7.30
CA ASP A 185 8.36 -0.16 6.99
C ASP A 185 7.62 -1.40 6.48
N ALA A 186 6.55 -1.82 7.16
CA ALA A 186 5.75 -2.97 6.76
C ALA A 186 5.10 -2.77 5.37
N TYR A 187 4.66 -1.55 5.05
CA TYR A 187 4.12 -1.22 3.73
C TYR A 187 5.19 -1.34 2.65
N LEU A 188 6.34 -0.71 2.85
CA LEU A 188 7.45 -0.69 1.89
C LEU A 188 8.11 -2.07 1.71
N ASP A 189 8.06 -2.94 2.72
CA ASP A 189 8.60 -4.30 2.63
C ASP A 189 7.70 -5.26 1.84
N SER A 190 6.48 -4.88 1.52
CA SER A 190 5.56 -5.71 0.72
C SER A 190 6.13 -6.02 -0.67
N ASP A 191 6.74 -5.05 -1.33
CA ASP A 191 7.36 -5.22 -2.66
C ASP A 191 8.53 -6.22 -2.64
N ILE A 192 9.35 -6.18 -1.60
CA ILE A 192 10.50 -7.09 -1.44
C ILE A 192 10.03 -8.54 -1.35
N ASN A 193 8.94 -8.78 -0.63
CA ASN A 193 8.38 -10.13 -0.48
C ASN A 193 7.78 -10.65 -1.78
N ILE A 194 7.08 -9.81 -2.54
CA ILE A 194 6.58 -10.17 -3.87
C ILE A 194 7.74 -10.55 -4.79
N ALA A 195 8.80 -9.72 -4.84
CA ALA A 195 9.97 -9.97 -5.67
C ALA A 195 10.71 -11.26 -5.27
N LYS A 196 10.91 -11.50 -3.98
CA LYS A 196 11.58 -12.71 -3.48
C LYS A 196 10.80 -13.97 -3.87
N ARG A 197 9.49 -13.98 -3.69
CA ARG A 197 8.62 -15.10 -4.07
C ARG A 197 8.63 -15.32 -5.58
N ALA A 198 8.54 -14.24 -6.36
CA ALA A 198 8.61 -14.32 -7.81
C ALA A 198 9.92 -15.00 -8.27
N LEU A 199 11.06 -14.64 -7.68
CA LEU A 199 12.35 -15.25 -8.03
C LEU A 199 12.46 -16.73 -7.59
N GLN A 200 11.81 -17.10 -6.49
CA GLN A 200 11.75 -18.49 -6.02
C GLN A 200 10.93 -19.39 -6.96
N GLU A 201 9.85 -18.85 -7.55
CA GLU A 201 8.99 -19.60 -8.48
C GLU A 201 9.71 -20.02 -9.77
N PHE A 202 10.77 -19.32 -10.16
CA PHE A 202 11.54 -19.60 -11.37
C PHE A 202 12.79 -20.48 -11.14
N ASP A 203 12.82 -21.26 -10.06
CA ASP A 203 13.91 -22.22 -9.72
C ASP A 203 15.33 -21.61 -9.77
N LEU A 204 15.44 -20.32 -9.47
CA LEU A 204 16.76 -19.69 -9.37
C LEU A 204 17.50 -20.16 -8.13
N ALA A 205 18.81 -20.36 -8.25
CA ALA A 205 19.64 -20.72 -7.11
C ALA A 205 19.50 -19.73 -5.95
N GLY A 206 19.38 -20.22 -4.72
CA GLY A 206 19.12 -19.39 -3.54
C GLY A 206 20.14 -18.27 -3.35
N ASP A 207 21.44 -18.54 -3.63
CA ASP A 207 22.49 -17.51 -3.57
C ASP A 207 22.28 -16.42 -4.62
N LEU A 208 21.79 -16.77 -5.81
CA LEU A 208 21.46 -15.82 -6.86
C LEU A 208 20.26 -14.95 -6.44
N ILE A 209 19.21 -15.56 -5.88
CA ILE A 209 18.04 -14.83 -5.34
C ILE A 209 18.50 -13.84 -4.28
N ASN A 210 19.28 -14.30 -3.28
CA ASN A 210 19.76 -13.42 -2.21
C ASN A 210 20.60 -12.26 -2.75
N ARG A 211 21.45 -12.51 -3.76
CA ARG A 211 22.24 -11.47 -4.41
C ARG A 211 21.35 -10.46 -5.17
N ILE A 212 20.36 -10.91 -5.94
CA ILE A 212 19.42 -10.04 -6.66
C ILE A 212 18.67 -9.17 -5.66
N ILE A 213 18.09 -9.74 -4.61
CA ILE A 213 17.36 -9.03 -3.58
C ILE A 213 18.27 -8.00 -2.88
N HIS A 214 19.49 -8.40 -2.50
CA HIS A 214 20.43 -7.49 -1.87
C HIS A 214 20.80 -6.31 -2.78
N GLU A 215 21.19 -6.56 -4.03
CA GLU A 215 21.61 -5.53 -4.97
C GLU A 215 20.46 -4.59 -5.35
N THR A 216 19.21 -5.11 -5.42
CA THR A 216 18.05 -4.33 -5.80
C THR A 216 17.52 -3.50 -4.63
N TYR A 217 17.38 -4.10 -3.45
CA TYR A 217 16.62 -3.51 -2.35
C TYR A 217 17.46 -3.01 -1.17
N TYR A 218 18.62 -3.65 -0.91
CA TYR A 218 19.41 -3.37 0.29
C TYR A 218 20.76 -2.69 0.01
N GLN A 219 21.21 -2.67 -1.24
CA GLN A 219 22.49 -2.01 -1.57
C GLN A 219 22.36 -0.51 -1.33
N PRO A 220 23.27 0.12 -0.55
CA PRO A 220 23.29 1.56 -0.37
C PRO A 220 23.34 2.31 -1.71
N GLY A 221 22.45 3.28 -1.89
CA GLY A 221 22.35 4.04 -3.14
C GLY A 221 21.60 3.34 -4.29
N SER A 222 21.04 2.15 -4.07
CA SER A 222 20.10 1.58 -5.03
C SER A 222 18.89 2.50 -5.25
N SER A 223 18.27 2.43 -6.43
CA SER A 223 17.07 3.21 -6.74
C SER A 223 15.97 2.97 -5.72
N TYR A 224 15.80 1.73 -5.26
CA TYR A 224 14.82 1.38 -4.24
C TYR A 224 15.12 2.06 -2.90
N GLN A 225 16.36 2.03 -2.41
CA GLN A 225 16.73 2.68 -1.14
C GLN A 225 16.52 4.18 -1.18
N ILE A 226 16.85 4.82 -2.29
CA ILE A 226 16.58 6.25 -2.49
C ILE A 226 15.06 6.52 -2.46
N GLN A 227 14.28 5.71 -3.16
CA GLN A 227 12.81 5.84 -3.21
C GLN A 227 12.19 5.59 -1.83
N ARG A 228 12.64 4.56 -1.11
CA ARG A 228 12.21 4.25 0.26
C ARG A 228 12.46 5.44 1.19
N GLN A 229 13.66 6.02 1.19
CA GLN A 229 13.99 7.19 2.00
C GLN A 229 13.12 8.40 1.67
N LEU A 230 12.88 8.67 0.38
CA LEU A 230 12.01 9.77 -0.05
C LEU A 230 10.57 9.55 0.40
N SER A 231 10.05 8.32 0.30
CA SER A 231 8.70 7.96 0.75
C SER A 231 8.57 8.14 2.26
N MET A 232 9.52 7.63 3.04
CA MET A 232 9.55 7.81 4.50
C MET A 232 9.56 9.29 4.88
N VAL A 233 10.44 10.09 4.28
CA VAL A 233 10.53 11.54 4.56
C VAL A 233 9.22 12.26 4.20
N TYR A 234 8.60 11.90 3.08
CA TYR A 234 7.33 12.51 2.65
C TYR A 234 6.21 12.20 3.64
N THR A 235 6.06 10.93 4.01
CA THR A 235 5.02 10.47 4.94
C THR A 235 5.25 11.06 6.34
N LEU A 236 6.49 11.02 6.86
CA LEU A 236 6.81 11.62 8.16
C LEU A 236 6.55 13.13 8.19
N LYS A 237 6.84 13.86 7.12
CA LYS A 237 6.50 15.29 7.04
C LYS A 237 5.00 15.56 7.04
N ALA A 238 4.18 14.68 6.46
CA ALA A 238 2.73 14.78 6.58
C ALA A 238 2.30 14.67 8.05
N PHE A 239 2.99 13.85 8.84
CA PHE A 239 2.73 13.66 10.28
C PHE A 239 3.37 14.71 11.19
N GLU A 240 4.53 15.28 10.84
CA GLU A 240 5.17 16.35 11.62
C GLU A 240 4.33 17.63 11.68
N ARG A 241 3.47 17.88 10.69
CA ARG A 241 2.49 18.98 10.70
C ARG A 241 1.37 18.75 11.75
N VAL A 242 1.37 17.61 12.42
CA VAL A 242 0.44 17.22 13.49
C VAL A 242 0.93 17.70 14.88
N LYS A 243 2.16 18.21 14.98
CA LYS A 243 2.68 18.88 16.18
C LYS A 243 2.35 20.36 16.11
#